data_54b9fc6fd6464379e259341b67764dda
#
_entry.id   54b9fc6fd6464379e259341b67764dda
#
_cell.length_a   1.000
_cell.length_b   1.000
_cell.length_c   1.000
_cell.angle_alpha   90.00
_cell.angle_beta   90.00
_cell.angle_gamma   90.00
#
_symmetry.space_group_name_H-M   'P 1'
#
loop_
_entity.id
_entity.type
_entity.pdbx_description
1 polymer ?
#
loop_
_entity_poly.entity_id
_entity_poly.type
_entity_poly.pdbx_seq_one_letter_code
_entity_poly.pdbx_strand_id
1 'polypeptide(L)'
;MSITRYPQLAHWGAYTAVVEDGKLIRCEPFADDPNPSPLLDSITPMVYSDKRIRKPAVRRSWLQQREKSDRTLRGREDFVEVDWDVALDLVAEENRRVRDQYGPSGLFTGSYGWSSAGRLHHARSLVRRFYFSGGGGVDQLGNYSWGSAQFFLPYVIGTFSPLTGRVTSWPSVVEHCELFIAFGGLALKNAQVSSGGSAEHSLKPWLEKLAQKGTPVINISPMRDDCPDFVNAEWIPIRPNTDVALMLALAYEIQRLGGEDKAFLASHCVGYEQLADYIRGVNDGIAKTPDWASDITGIPAARISQLAQQLIGVRSFMTCSYSVQRAHRGEQPYWMVIALSAMLGQVGLPGGGFSFGHGSMNGVGNPRIDTPGPSMPVGKNPAGLAIPVARICDMLLQPGQLYQFQGETHNYPDIHLVHWAGGNPFHHHQQLNRLVEGWQKPDTVIVQDIWWTPAAKMADIVLPVTSSLERNDIGGSSRDRYVLAMHQAIAPQHQARHDFDIFADLAERLGYRDTFTEGRDEMAWIKHIYQECGVAQQPHEVEWPDFETFWQRGHVDLPAP
;
A
#
# COMPACT_ATOMS: atom_id res chain seq x y z
N MET A 1 -4.76 -33.79 -24.56
CA MET A 1 -4.84 -32.50 -23.82
C MET A 1 -3.75 -32.53 -22.76
N SER A 2 -2.79 -31.61 -22.84
CA SER A 2 -1.71 -31.51 -21.86
C SER A 2 -2.11 -30.47 -20.82
N ILE A 3 -2.22 -30.89 -19.56
CA ILE A 3 -2.45 -29.98 -18.44
C ILE A 3 -1.11 -29.69 -17.78
N THR A 4 -0.77 -28.42 -17.67
CA THR A 4 0.44 -27.93 -17.00
C THR A 4 0.06 -27.03 -15.82
N ARG A 5 0.88 -27.03 -14.78
CA ARG A 5 0.69 -26.26 -13.56
C ARG A 5 1.86 -25.32 -13.34
N TYR A 6 1.57 -24.04 -13.08
CA TYR A 6 2.57 -23.00 -12.89
C TYR A 6 2.36 -22.28 -11.56
N PRO A 7 3.39 -22.17 -10.71
CA PRO A 7 3.32 -21.34 -9.50
C PRO A 7 3.18 -19.87 -9.88
N GLN A 8 2.31 -19.18 -9.16
CA GLN A 8 1.99 -17.77 -9.40
C GLN A 8 1.65 -17.03 -8.10
N LEU A 9 1.69 -15.71 -8.17
CA LEU A 9 1.33 -14.83 -7.07
C LEU A 9 0.47 -13.65 -7.60
N ALA A 10 -0.62 -13.40 -6.90
CA ALA A 10 -1.42 -12.17 -7.04
C ALA A 10 -1.44 -11.41 -5.71
N HIS A 11 -1.96 -10.18 -5.71
CA HIS A 11 -2.15 -9.43 -4.46
C HIS A 11 -3.09 -10.13 -3.47
N TRP A 12 -3.96 -10.99 -3.95
CA TRP A 12 -4.92 -11.77 -3.17
C TRP A 12 -4.53 -13.23 -2.95
N GLY A 13 -3.28 -13.59 -3.21
CA GLY A 13 -2.73 -14.86 -2.77
C GLY A 13 -1.78 -15.51 -3.76
N ALA A 14 -0.99 -16.46 -3.23
CA ALA A 14 -0.26 -17.42 -4.03
C ALA A 14 -1.23 -18.48 -4.56
N TYR A 15 -0.97 -18.96 -5.78
CA TYR A 15 -1.83 -19.93 -6.43
C TYR A 15 -1.07 -20.73 -7.50
N THR A 16 -1.69 -21.82 -7.94
CA THR A 16 -1.25 -22.58 -9.10
C THR A 16 -2.16 -22.26 -10.28
N ALA A 17 -1.58 -21.70 -11.33
CA ALA A 17 -2.26 -21.51 -12.61
C ALA A 17 -2.33 -22.87 -13.34
N VAL A 18 -3.54 -23.35 -13.60
CA VAL A 18 -3.79 -24.59 -14.35
C VAL A 18 -4.08 -24.24 -15.79
N VAL A 19 -3.22 -24.69 -16.69
CA VAL A 19 -3.24 -24.37 -18.11
C VAL A 19 -3.49 -25.65 -18.92
N GLU A 20 -4.44 -25.61 -19.82
CA GLU A 20 -4.74 -26.66 -20.79
C GLU A 20 -4.53 -26.13 -22.20
N ASP A 21 -3.67 -26.79 -22.97
CA ASP A 21 -3.35 -26.41 -24.37
C ASP A 21 -3.04 -24.91 -24.53
N GLY A 22 -2.25 -24.34 -23.59
CA GLY A 22 -1.83 -22.93 -23.60
C GLY A 22 -2.85 -21.93 -23.07
N LYS A 23 -4.01 -22.38 -22.58
CA LYS A 23 -5.06 -21.52 -22.01
C LYS A 23 -5.20 -21.74 -20.51
N LEU A 24 -5.25 -20.64 -19.75
CA LEU A 24 -5.60 -20.70 -18.33
C LEU A 24 -7.06 -21.16 -18.19
N ILE A 25 -7.28 -22.24 -17.47
CA ILE A 25 -8.62 -22.80 -17.22
C ILE A 25 -9.12 -22.55 -15.79
N ARG A 26 -8.22 -22.47 -14.82
CA ARG A 26 -8.54 -22.12 -13.43
C ARG A 26 -7.29 -21.77 -12.62
N CYS A 27 -7.50 -21.18 -11.45
CA CYS A 27 -6.48 -20.94 -10.44
C CYS A 27 -6.79 -21.82 -9.22
N GLU A 28 -5.81 -22.60 -8.76
CA GLU A 28 -5.91 -23.42 -7.56
C GLU A 28 -5.17 -22.70 -6.42
N PRO A 29 -5.78 -22.49 -5.23
CA PRO A 29 -5.12 -21.85 -4.10
C PRO A 29 -3.82 -22.53 -3.71
N PHE A 30 -2.89 -21.80 -3.09
CA PHE A 30 -1.69 -22.37 -2.50
C PHE A 30 -2.07 -23.37 -1.40
N ALA A 31 -1.44 -24.54 -1.38
CA ALA A 31 -1.86 -25.66 -0.54
C ALA A 31 -1.77 -25.35 0.97
N ASP A 32 -0.79 -24.54 1.36
CA ASP A 32 -0.54 -24.19 2.76
C ASP A 32 -1.29 -22.93 3.20
N ASP A 33 -2.12 -22.33 2.33
CA ASP A 33 -2.92 -21.17 2.70
C ASP A 33 -4.15 -21.57 3.53
N PRO A 34 -4.23 -21.21 4.82
CA PRO A 34 -5.34 -21.63 5.68
C PRO A 34 -6.67 -20.92 5.38
N ASN A 35 -6.67 -19.84 4.59
CA ASN A 35 -7.87 -19.06 4.29
C ASN A 35 -7.77 -18.35 2.93
N PRO A 36 -7.71 -19.11 1.82
CA PRO A 36 -7.52 -18.55 0.49
C PRO A 36 -8.56 -17.49 0.13
N SER A 37 -8.12 -16.46 -0.57
CA SER A 37 -9.01 -15.39 -1.02
C SER A 37 -9.92 -15.87 -2.15
N PRO A 38 -11.24 -15.63 -2.07
CA PRO A 38 -12.18 -15.94 -3.16
C PRO A 38 -11.92 -15.12 -4.43
N LEU A 39 -11.11 -14.05 -4.34
CA LEU A 39 -10.74 -13.24 -5.49
C LEU A 39 -9.89 -13.99 -6.51
N LEU A 40 -9.29 -15.13 -6.15
CA LEU A 40 -8.57 -16.00 -7.10
C LEU A 40 -9.46 -16.45 -8.27
N ASP A 41 -10.75 -16.66 -8.05
CA ASP A 41 -11.70 -17.06 -9.08
C ASP A 41 -11.92 -15.98 -10.15
N SER A 42 -11.59 -14.72 -9.86
CA SER A 42 -11.69 -13.61 -10.81
C SER A 42 -10.56 -13.57 -11.85
N ILE A 43 -9.44 -14.24 -11.60
CA ILE A 43 -8.25 -14.15 -12.45
C ILE A 43 -8.53 -14.66 -13.86
N THR A 44 -9.10 -15.86 -13.97
CA THR A 44 -9.35 -16.51 -15.27
C THR A 44 -10.24 -15.66 -16.19
N PRO A 45 -11.41 -15.15 -15.79
CA PRO A 45 -12.21 -14.31 -16.67
C PRO A 45 -11.55 -12.94 -16.97
N MET A 46 -10.77 -12.40 -16.04
CA MET A 46 -10.09 -11.12 -16.24
C MET A 46 -8.99 -11.20 -17.31
N VAL A 47 -8.21 -12.27 -17.33
CA VAL A 47 -7.12 -12.44 -18.30
C VAL A 47 -7.61 -12.35 -19.75
N TYR A 48 -8.78 -12.90 -20.02
CA TYR A 48 -9.40 -12.93 -21.36
C TYR A 48 -10.47 -11.85 -21.57
N SER A 49 -10.52 -10.83 -20.70
CA SER A 49 -11.49 -9.75 -20.79
C SER A 49 -11.37 -8.96 -22.10
N ASP A 50 -12.51 -8.59 -22.67
CA ASP A 50 -12.60 -7.67 -23.83
C ASP A 50 -12.14 -6.24 -23.50
N LYS A 51 -11.95 -5.92 -22.22
CA LYS A 51 -11.44 -4.63 -21.72
C LYS A 51 -9.91 -4.52 -21.78
N ARG A 52 -9.22 -5.59 -22.22
CA ARG A 52 -7.77 -5.53 -22.40
C ARG A 52 -7.38 -4.56 -23.51
N ILE A 53 -6.30 -3.81 -23.26
CA ILE A 53 -5.65 -3.01 -24.30
C ILE A 53 -4.92 -3.99 -25.24
N ARG A 54 -5.25 -3.96 -26.53
CA ARG A 54 -4.79 -4.97 -27.50
C ARG A 54 -3.53 -4.57 -28.24
N LYS A 55 -3.36 -3.28 -28.48
CA LYS A 55 -2.24 -2.66 -29.21
C LYS A 55 -1.87 -1.35 -28.53
N PRO A 56 -0.64 -0.84 -28.76
CA PRO A 56 -0.35 0.55 -28.46
C PRO A 56 -1.34 1.46 -29.14
N ALA A 57 -1.82 2.47 -28.44
CA ALA A 57 -2.86 3.35 -28.95
C ALA A 57 -2.55 4.81 -28.60
N VAL A 58 -2.83 5.70 -29.52
CA VAL A 58 -2.57 7.14 -29.40
C VAL A 58 -3.85 7.91 -29.62
N ARG A 59 -4.16 8.86 -28.74
CA ARG A 59 -5.31 9.74 -28.87
C ARG A 59 -5.26 10.48 -30.22
N ARG A 60 -6.37 10.47 -30.96
CA ARG A 60 -6.42 10.91 -32.37
C ARG A 60 -5.88 12.32 -32.60
N SER A 61 -6.34 13.30 -31.83
CA SER A 61 -5.88 14.68 -32.01
C SER A 61 -4.43 14.86 -31.56
N TRP A 62 -4.00 14.14 -30.51
CA TRP A 62 -2.61 14.17 -30.07
C TRP A 62 -1.67 13.57 -31.13
N LEU A 63 -2.06 12.49 -31.80
CA LEU A 63 -1.27 11.91 -32.89
C LEU A 63 -1.04 12.91 -34.04
N GLN A 64 -2.02 13.76 -34.31
CA GLN A 64 -1.97 14.76 -35.39
C GLN A 64 -1.25 16.06 -35.00
N GLN A 65 -1.41 16.53 -33.74
CA GLN A 65 -1.02 17.88 -33.32
C GLN A 65 0.01 17.88 -32.18
N ARG A 66 0.36 16.70 -31.62
CA ARG A 66 1.32 16.53 -30.52
C ARG A 66 0.89 17.33 -29.28
N GLU A 67 1.84 18.01 -28.66
CA GLU A 67 1.66 18.86 -27.48
C GLU A 67 0.67 20.03 -27.69
N LYS A 68 0.35 20.34 -28.95
CA LYS A 68 -0.60 21.41 -29.31
C LYS A 68 -2.05 20.94 -29.37
N SER A 69 -2.30 19.64 -29.19
CA SER A 69 -3.65 19.08 -29.22
C SER A 69 -4.53 19.62 -28.10
N ASP A 70 -5.83 19.67 -28.33
CA ASP A 70 -6.81 20.04 -27.30
C ASP A 70 -6.86 18.96 -26.20
N ARG A 71 -6.36 19.30 -25.02
CA ARG A 71 -6.26 18.42 -23.86
C ARG A 71 -7.60 18.19 -23.17
N THR A 72 -8.61 19.04 -23.42
CA THR A 72 -9.97 18.87 -22.88
C THR A 72 -10.69 17.68 -23.51
N LEU A 73 -10.17 17.15 -24.61
CA LEU A 73 -10.65 15.94 -25.28
C LEU A 73 -10.16 14.64 -24.65
N ARG A 74 -9.25 14.67 -23.67
CA ARG A 74 -8.87 13.46 -22.92
C ARG A 74 -10.09 12.84 -22.26
N GLY A 75 -10.26 11.54 -22.45
CA GLY A 75 -11.42 10.77 -21.97
C GLY A 75 -12.68 10.90 -22.83
N ARG A 76 -12.65 11.68 -23.90
CA ARG A 76 -13.82 11.93 -24.78
C ARG A 76 -13.57 11.57 -26.24
N GLU A 77 -12.33 11.42 -26.65
CA GLU A 77 -11.89 11.19 -28.01
C GLU A 77 -11.43 9.76 -28.22
N ASP A 78 -11.53 9.26 -29.44
CA ASP A 78 -11.07 7.92 -29.84
C ASP A 78 -9.54 7.84 -29.89
N PHE A 79 -9.05 6.61 -29.71
CA PHE A 79 -7.66 6.24 -29.89
C PHE A 79 -7.44 5.60 -31.25
N VAL A 80 -6.26 5.82 -31.82
CA VAL A 80 -5.76 5.18 -33.02
C VAL A 80 -4.72 4.14 -32.62
N GLU A 81 -4.93 2.88 -32.96
CA GLU A 81 -3.93 1.83 -32.78
C GLU A 81 -2.71 2.08 -33.67
N VAL A 82 -1.52 1.93 -33.12
CA VAL A 82 -0.24 2.10 -33.82
C VAL A 82 0.68 0.91 -33.55
N ASP A 83 1.72 0.77 -34.36
CA ASP A 83 2.74 -0.23 -34.11
C ASP A 83 3.66 0.19 -32.95
N TRP A 84 4.30 -0.80 -32.28
CA TRP A 84 5.14 -0.57 -31.13
C TRP A 84 6.28 0.42 -31.38
N ASP A 85 6.97 0.32 -32.52
CA ASP A 85 8.07 1.25 -32.81
C ASP A 85 7.58 2.70 -32.90
N VAL A 86 6.42 2.92 -33.54
CA VAL A 86 5.80 4.25 -33.58
C VAL A 86 5.46 4.75 -32.18
N ALA A 87 4.85 3.91 -31.35
CA ALA A 87 4.50 4.30 -29.98
C ALA A 87 5.74 4.63 -29.12
N LEU A 88 6.77 3.79 -29.20
CA LEU A 88 8.00 3.99 -28.42
C LEU A 88 8.79 5.22 -28.92
N ASP A 89 8.82 5.48 -30.23
CA ASP A 89 9.44 6.67 -30.78
C ASP A 89 8.74 7.94 -30.29
N LEU A 90 7.39 7.96 -30.29
CA LEU A 90 6.60 9.06 -29.77
C LEU A 90 6.86 9.33 -28.28
N VAL A 91 6.92 8.27 -27.47
CA VAL A 91 7.24 8.38 -26.04
C VAL A 91 8.66 8.91 -25.83
N ALA A 92 9.65 8.41 -26.59
CA ALA A 92 11.03 8.85 -26.49
C ALA A 92 11.21 10.31 -26.95
N GLU A 93 10.55 10.71 -28.04
CA GLU A 93 10.55 12.09 -28.54
C GLU A 93 10.02 13.07 -27.48
N GLU A 94 8.87 12.76 -26.87
CA GLU A 94 8.26 13.59 -25.83
C GLU A 94 9.12 13.66 -24.56
N ASN A 95 9.70 12.55 -24.13
CA ASN A 95 10.65 12.57 -23.01
C ASN A 95 11.86 13.47 -23.28
N ARG A 96 12.45 13.40 -24.49
CA ARG A 96 13.54 14.30 -24.91
C ARG A 96 13.07 15.76 -24.92
N ARG A 97 11.97 16.05 -25.61
CA ARG A 97 11.42 17.41 -25.72
C ARG A 97 11.22 18.05 -24.36
N VAL A 98 10.52 17.35 -23.44
CA VAL A 98 10.23 17.91 -22.12
C VAL A 98 11.50 18.05 -21.28
N ARG A 99 12.40 17.08 -21.33
CA ARG A 99 13.68 17.15 -20.62
C ARG A 99 14.56 18.30 -21.10
N ASP A 100 14.64 18.51 -22.42
CA ASP A 100 15.47 19.57 -23.02
C ASP A 100 14.89 20.96 -22.76
N GLN A 101 13.56 21.10 -22.76
CA GLN A 101 12.90 22.39 -22.57
C GLN A 101 12.68 22.79 -21.11
N TYR A 102 12.36 21.83 -20.24
CA TYR A 102 11.90 22.08 -18.87
C TYR A 102 12.75 21.35 -17.81
N GLY A 103 13.71 20.53 -18.23
CA GLY A 103 14.50 19.72 -17.32
C GLY A 103 13.73 18.57 -16.68
N PRO A 104 14.34 17.87 -15.70
CA PRO A 104 13.69 16.76 -15.02
C PRO A 104 12.48 17.16 -14.18
N SER A 105 12.33 18.43 -13.82
CA SER A 105 11.16 18.97 -13.09
C SER A 105 9.89 19.01 -13.92
N GLY A 106 9.98 18.95 -15.25
CA GLY A 106 8.83 18.85 -16.14
C GLY A 106 8.26 17.43 -16.30
N LEU A 107 8.92 16.41 -15.73
CA LEU A 107 8.59 14.99 -15.89
C LEU A 107 8.03 14.45 -14.56
N PHE A 108 6.78 14.02 -14.55
CA PHE A 108 6.17 13.37 -13.38
C PHE A 108 6.03 11.86 -13.59
N THR A 109 6.59 11.09 -12.65
CA THR A 109 6.61 9.62 -12.69
C THR A 109 5.59 9.06 -11.72
N GLY A 110 4.43 8.64 -12.26
CA GLY A 110 3.30 8.17 -11.45
C GLY A 110 3.13 6.66 -11.46
N SER A 111 2.75 6.12 -10.33
CA SER A 111 2.29 4.73 -10.15
C SER A 111 1.80 4.51 -8.73
N TYR A 112 1.13 3.37 -8.50
CA TYR A 112 0.81 2.90 -7.15
C TYR A 112 1.53 1.59 -6.83
N GLY A 113 1.81 1.35 -5.52
CA GLY A 113 2.57 0.20 -5.05
C GLY A 113 1.88 -1.16 -5.22
N TRP A 114 0.61 -1.17 -5.60
CA TRP A 114 -0.19 -2.35 -5.87
C TRP A 114 -0.30 -2.64 -7.38
N SER A 115 0.62 -2.15 -8.17
CA SER A 115 0.61 -2.34 -9.62
C SER A 115 1.02 -3.75 -10.05
N SER A 116 1.82 -4.48 -9.26
CA SER A 116 2.16 -5.89 -9.48
C SER A 116 2.52 -6.59 -8.18
N ALA A 117 2.21 -7.88 -8.07
CA ALA A 117 2.71 -8.75 -7.01
C ALA A 117 4.17 -9.16 -7.27
N GLY A 118 4.58 -9.35 -8.52
CA GLY A 118 5.96 -9.61 -8.92
C GLY A 118 6.89 -8.41 -8.64
N ARG A 119 8.19 -8.67 -8.59
CA ARG A 119 9.20 -7.68 -8.18
C ARG A 119 10.04 -7.15 -9.31
N LEU A 120 10.38 -7.97 -10.31
CA LEU A 120 11.04 -7.48 -11.51
C LEU A 120 10.11 -6.55 -12.30
N HIS A 121 8.91 -7.02 -12.60
CA HIS A 121 7.93 -6.24 -13.38
C HIS A 121 7.01 -5.38 -12.49
N HIS A 122 7.50 -4.94 -11.33
CA HIS A 122 6.78 -4.01 -10.48
C HIS A 122 6.79 -2.62 -11.11
N ALA A 123 5.69 -2.22 -11.71
CA ALA A 123 5.60 -1.02 -12.55
C ALA A 123 6.11 0.25 -11.86
N ARG A 124 5.79 0.43 -10.55
CA ARG A 124 6.31 1.56 -9.77
C ARG A 124 7.84 1.56 -9.63
N SER A 125 8.45 0.40 -9.45
CA SER A 125 9.91 0.29 -9.36
C SER A 125 10.55 0.53 -10.72
N LEU A 126 9.98 -0.02 -11.78
CA LEU A 126 10.52 0.12 -13.12
C LEU A 126 10.42 1.54 -13.68
N VAL A 127 9.28 2.24 -13.50
CA VAL A 127 9.16 3.63 -13.94
C VAL A 127 10.14 4.55 -13.20
N ARG A 128 10.35 4.31 -11.90
CA ARG A 128 11.37 5.03 -11.12
C ARG A 128 12.77 4.74 -11.65
N ARG A 129 13.14 3.45 -11.76
CA ARG A 129 14.43 3.04 -12.26
C ARG A 129 14.72 3.64 -13.63
N PHE A 130 13.75 3.62 -14.55
CA PHE A 130 13.87 4.20 -15.87
C PHE A 130 14.20 5.70 -15.81
N TYR A 131 13.40 6.48 -15.10
CA TYR A 131 13.64 7.92 -15.00
C TYR A 131 14.90 8.26 -14.21
N PHE A 132 15.20 7.54 -13.12
CA PHE A 132 16.39 7.79 -12.31
C PHE A 132 17.67 7.45 -13.07
N SER A 133 17.68 6.39 -13.88
CA SER A 133 18.78 6.07 -14.80
C SER A 133 18.97 7.13 -15.88
N GLY A 134 17.90 7.79 -16.31
CA GLY A 134 17.89 8.80 -17.37
C GLY A 134 18.03 10.26 -16.88
N GLY A 135 18.43 10.51 -15.62
CA GLY A 135 18.64 11.88 -15.11
C GLY A 135 17.53 12.42 -14.20
N GLY A 136 16.58 11.58 -13.80
CA GLY A 136 15.56 11.91 -12.80
C GLY A 136 14.25 12.47 -13.37
N GLY A 137 13.35 12.72 -12.43
CA GLY A 137 12.03 13.32 -12.63
C GLY A 137 11.41 13.62 -11.28
N VAL A 138 10.18 14.09 -11.26
CA VAL A 138 9.39 14.29 -10.04
C VAL A 138 8.80 12.95 -9.60
N ASP A 139 9.19 12.46 -8.42
CA ASP A 139 8.71 11.22 -7.81
C ASP A 139 7.53 11.49 -6.87
N GLN A 140 6.97 10.44 -6.29
CA GLN A 140 5.88 10.46 -5.32
C GLN A 140 6.39 10.16 -3.90
N LEU A 141 5.94 10.94 -2.91
CA LEU A 141 6.17 10.71 -1.48
C LEU A 141 4.91 10.19 -0.78
N GLY A 142 5.12 9.26 0.14
CA GLY A 142 4.04 8.70 0.95
C GLY A 142 3.12 7.75 0.18
N ASN A 143 1.96 7.54 0.74
CA ASN A 143 0.93 6.65 0.21
C ASN A 143 -0.44 7.03 0.78
N TYR A 144 -1.52 6.48 0.20
CA TYR A 144 -2.88 6.71 0.68
C TYR A 144 -3.31 5.74 1.80
N SER A 145 -2.59 4.62 1.99
CA SER A 145 -2.98 3.58 2.93
C SER A 145 -2.78 3.99 4.39
N TRP A 146 -1.59 4.56 4.69
CA TRP A 146 -1.15 4.94 6.04
C TRP A 146 -0.19 6.16 6.04
N GLY A 147 -0.27 7.00 5.01
CA GLY A 147 0.66 8.12 4.79
C GLY A 147 0.61 9.18 5.87
N SER A 148 -0.57 9.49 6.42
CA SER A 148 -0.70 10.44 7.54
C SER A 148 0.13 9.98 8.75
N ALA A 149 -0.03 8.73 9.16
CA ALA A 149 0.72 8.15 10.26
C ALA A 149 2.23 8.04 9.95
N GLN A 150 2.61 7.75 8.70
CA GLN A 150 4.01 7.69 8.28
C GLN A 150 4.77 8.98 8.59
N PHE A 151 4.16 10.11 8.28
CA PHE A 151 4.79 11.42 8.47
C PHE A 151 4.63 11.97 9.88
N PHE A 152 3.62 11.52 10.61
CA PHE A 152 3.30 12.04 11.93
C PHE A 152 3.98 11.28 13.09
N LEU A 153 4.01 9.95 13.06
CA LEU A 153 4.54 9.13 14.16
C LEU A 153 6.01 9.45 14.57
N PRO A 154 6.91 9.83 13.63
CA PRO A 154 8.26 10.25 14.02
C PRO A 154 8.31 11.42 15.01
N TYR A 155 7.30 12.30 15.02
CA TYR A 155 7.19 13.40 15.97
C TYR A 155 6.67 12.97 17.34
N VAL A 156 6.01 11.81 17.42
CA VAL A 156 5.41 11.29 18.67
C VAL A 156 6.30 10.25 19.33
N ILE A 157 6.79 9.28 18.55
CA ILE A 157 7.56 8.13 19.06
C ILE A 157 8.93 7.95 18.39
N GLY A 158 9.39 8.95 17.63
CA GLY A 158 10.72 8.95 16.97
C GLY A 158 10.83 8.06 15.74
N THR A 159 9.79 7.31 15.37
CA THR A 159 9.82 6.36 14.24
C THR A 159 8.42 6.08 13.71
N PHE A 160 8.33 5.69 12.41
CA PHE A 160 7.12 5.10 11.84
C PHE A 160 7.17 3.56 11.76
N SER A 161 8.19 2.94 12.33
CA SER A 161 8.37 1.47 12.30
C SER A 161 7.13 0.66 12.72
N PRO A 162 6.30 1.09 13.70
CA PRO A 162 5.06 0.37 14.02
C PRO A 162 4.02 0.25 12.91
N LEU A 163 4.19 0.94 11.77
CA LEU A 163 3.31 0.81 10.60
C LEU A 163 3.77 -0.30 9.65
N THR A 164 5.08 -0.51 9.51
CA THR A 164 5.66 -1.34 8.46
C THR A 164 6.57 -2.45 8.97
N GLY A 165 7.19 -2.24 10.15
CA GLY A 165 8.10 -3.16 10.80
C GLY A 165 7.40 -4.15 11.73
N ARG A 166 8.13 -4.58 12.74
CA ARG A 166 7.59 -5.45 13.79
C ARG A 166 6.63 -4.69 14.69
N VAL A 167 5.55 -5.35 15.04
CA VAL A 167 4.54 -4.91 16.01
C VAL A 167 4.33 -6.03 17.03
N THR A 168 3.55 -5.79 18.09
CA THR A 168 3.14 -6.85 19.02
C THR A 168 2.56 -8.02 18.21
N SER A 169 3.15 -9.21 18.39
CA SER A 169 2.79 -10.37 17.57
C SER A 169 1.47 -11.00 17.99
N TRP A 170 0.77 -11.65 17.06
CA TRP A 170 -0.45 -12.40 17.35
C TRP A 170 -0.24 -13.46 18.44
N PRO A 171 0.86 -14.27 18.47
CA PRO A 171 1.11 -15.16 19.58
C PRO A 171 1.11 -14.46 20.94
N SER A 172 1.82 -13.32 21.05
CA SER A 172 1.85 -12.53 22.29
C SER A 172 0.48 -11.99 22.67
N VAL A 173 -0.31 -11.51 21.70
CA VAL A 173 -1.69 -11.06 21.92
C VAL A 173 -2.57 -12.21 22.38
N VAL A 174 -2.53 -13.35 21.67
CA VAL A 174 -3.34 -14.53 22.03
C VAL A 174 -2.96 -15.03 23.43
N GLU A 175 -1.69 -15.06 23.79
CA GLU A 175 -1.24 -15.59 25.08
C GLU A 175 -1.57 -14.65 26.26
N HIS A 176 -1.34 -13.35 26.11
CA HIS A 176 -1.29 -12.44 27.25
C HIS A 176 -2.39 -11.38 27.30
N CYS A 177 -3.07 -11.07 26.19
CA CYS A 177 -4.12 -10.06 26.16
C CYS A 177 -5.35 -10.51 26.94
N GLU A 178 -5.87 -9.64 27.80
CA GLU A 178 -7.09 -9.83 28.59
C GLU A 178 -8.27 -9.02 28.07
N LEU A 179 -8.01 -7.94 27.29
CA LEU A 179 -9.02 -7.12 26.62
C LEU A 179 -8.46 -6.57 25.32
N PHE A 180 -9.09 -6.95 24.20
CA PHE A 180 -8.70 -6.49 22.86
C PHE A 180 -9.67 -5.41 22.37
N ILE A 181 -9.16 -4.23 22.02
CA ILE A 181 -9.95 -3.13 21.45
C ILE A 181 -9.49 -2.83 20.03
N ALA A 182 -10.42 -2.87 19.08
CA ALA A 182 -10.21 -2.55 17.68
C ALA A 182 -10.93 -1.26 17.28
N PHE A 183 -10.18 -0.20 17.07
CA PHE A 183 -10.68 1.03 16.43
C PHE A 183 -10.63 0.87 14.91
N GLY A 184 -11.79 0.84 14.27
CA GLY A 184 -11.93 0.64 12.82
C GLY A 184 -11.94 -0.83 12.37
N GLY A 185 -12.11 -1.77 13.31
CA GLY A 185 -12.43 -3.16 13.02
C GLY A 185 -11.27 -4.12 12.75
N LEU A 186 -11.63 -5.37 12.48
CA LEU A 186 -10.76 -6.53 12.21
C LEU A 186 -11.27 -7.32 10.99
N ALA A 187 -11.71 -6.63 9.94
CA ALA A 187 -12.43 -7.25 8.82
C ALA A 187 -11.53 -8.22 8.03
N LEU A 188 -11.94 -9.48 7.89
CA LEU A 188 -11.21 -10.51 7.13
C LEU A 188 -10.96 -10.10 5.69
N LYS A 189 -11.91 -9.44 5.04
CA LYS A 189 -11.80 -8.93 3.65
C LYS A 189 -10.54 -8.07 3.43
N ASN A 190 -10.13 -7.29 4.43
CA ASN A 190 -8.95 -6.44 4.33
C ASN A 190 -7.64 -7.24 4.34
N ALA A 191 -7.63 -8.39 5.00
CA ALA A 191 -6.47 -9.26 5.10
C ALA A 191 -6.36 -10.27 3.95
N GLN A 192 -7.38 -10.37 3.10
CA GLN A 192 -7.35 -11.26 1.93
C GLN A 192 -6.58 -10.68 0.75
N VAL A 193 -6.02 -9.50 0.90
CA VAL A 193 -5.14 -8.85 -0.09
C VAL A 193 -3.92 -8.28 0.62
N SER A 194 -2.78 -8.29 -0.07
CA SER A 194 -1.53 -7.71 0.42
C SER A 194 -0.74 -7.08 -0.72
N SER A 195 -0.12 -5.94 -0.48
CA SER A 195 0.86 -5.37 -1.41
C SER A 195 2.04 -6.34 -1.54
N GLY A 196 2.26 -6.84 -2.75
CA GLY A 196 3.27 -7.86 -3.00
C GLY A 196 2.82 -9.30 -2.83
N GLY A 197 1.53 -9.51 -2.59
CA GLY A 197 0.93 -10.82 -2.40
C GLY A 197 1.13 -11.39 -1.01
N SER A 198 0.52 -12.53 -0.78
CA SER A 198 0.62 -13.31 0.45
C SER A 198 0.41 -14.78 0.12
N ALA A 199 1.28 -15.66 0.60
CA ALA A 199 1.07 -17.10 0.43
C ALA A 199 0.13 -17.65 1.50
N GLU A 200 0.17 -17.11 2.72
CA GLU A 200 -0.68 -17.53 3.82
C GLU A 200 -1.58 -16.36 4.28
N HIS A 201 -2.90 -16.55 4.27
CA HIS A 201 -3.86 -15.62 4.87
C HIS A 201 -4.12 -16.01 6.32
N SER A 202 -3.37 -15.42 7.24
CA SER A 202 -3.25 -15.84 8.64
C SER A 202 -4.19 -15.12 9.62
N LEU A 203 -4.87 -14.05 9.22
CA LEU A 203 -5.73 -13.28 10.15
C LEU A 203 -6.85 -14.14 10.75
N LYS A 204 -7.55 -14.94 9.92
CA LYS A 204 -8.65 -15.77 10.40
C LYS A 204 -8.19 -16.78 11.46
N PRO A 205 -7.13 -17.59 11.25
CA PRO A 205 -6.60 -18.48 12.28
C PRO A 205 -6.23 -17.78 13.60
N TRP A 206 -5.68 -16.57 13.55
CA TRP A 206 -5.36 -15.81 14.76
C TRP A 206 -6.60 -15.35 15.51
N LEU A 207 -7.61 -14.87 14.81
CA LEU A 207 -8.88 -14.47 15.43
C LEU A 207 -9.64 -15.68 16.01
N GLU A 208 -9.56 -16.85 15.36
CA GLU A 208 -10.11 -18.10 15.90
C GLU A 208 -9.42 -18.51 17.21
N LYS A 209 -8.09 -18.41 17.28
CA LYS A 209 -7.35 -18.67 18.52
C LYS A 209 -7.70 -17.68 19.63
N LEU A 210 -7.85 -16.39 19.31
CA LEU A 210 -8.25 -15.36 20.27
C LEU A 210 -9.67 -15.65 20.81
N ALA A 211 -10.60 -16.02 19.93
CA ALA A 211 -11.97 -16.41 20.31
C ALA A 211 -12.00 -17.68 21.15
N GLN A 212 -11.20 -18.70 20.82
CA GLN A 212 -11.10 -19.94 21.58
C GLN A 212 -10.57 -19.72 22.99
N LYS A 213 -9.64 -18.78 23.17
CA LYS A 213 -9.17 -18.37 24.51
C LYS A 213 -10.26 -17.68 25.31
N GLY A 214 -11.27 -17.10 24.67
CA GLY A 214 -12.33 -16.34 25.30
C GLY A 214 -11.93 -14.92 25.70
N THR A 215 -10.88 -14.35 25.08
CA THR A 215 -10.49 -12.96 25.30
C THR A 215 -11.59 -12.02 24.82
N PRO A 216 -12.12 -11.13 25.69
CA PRO A 216 -13.10 -10.13 25.27
C PRO A 216 -12.55 -9.24 24.16
N VAL A 217 -13.34 -9.07 23.10
CA VAL A 217 -13.02 -8.20 21.97
C VAL A 217 -14.08 -7.12 21.85
N ILE A 218 -13.64 -5.86 21.74
CA ILE A 218 -14.53 -4.71 21.51
C ILE A 218 -14.21 -4.15 20.12
N ASN A 219 -15.20 -4.19 19.25
CA ASN A 219 -15.13 -3.64 17.89
C ASN A 219 -15.78 -2.26 17.85
N ILE A 220 -14.98 -1.22 17.79
CA ILE A 220 -15.42 0.18 17.65
C ILE A 220 -15.34 0.55 16.18
N SER A 221 -16.48 0.48 15.50
CA SER A 221 -16.55 0.71 14.05
C SER A 221 -17.96 1.18 13.66
N PRO A 222 -18.10 1.99 12.61
CA PRO A 222 -19.42 2.32 12.04
C PRO A 222 -20.20 1.09 11.54
N MET A 223 -19.52 0.00 11.21
CA MET A 223 -20.09 -1.20 10.62
C MET A 223 -19.88 -2.42 11.51
N ARG A 224 -20.96 -3.16 11.77
CA ARG A 224 -20.92 -4.35 12.61
C ARG A 224 -20.04 -5.46 12.01
N ASP A 225 -20.13 -5.67 10.71
CA ASP A 225 -19.40 -6.70 9.96
C ASP A 225 -17.91 -6.38 9.70
N ASP A 226 -17.40 -5.27 10.26
CA ASP A 226 -15.96 -5.03 10.34
C ASP A 226 -15.26 -5.92 11.38
N CYS A 227 -15.97 -6.83 12.03
CA CYS A 227 -15.40 -7.93 12.82
C CYS A 227 -16.19 -9.20 12.53
N PRO A 228 -15.53 -10.37 12.29
CA PRO A 228 -16.23 -11.62 12.02
C PRO A 228 -17.09 -12.08 13.20
N ASP A 229 -18.28 -12.60 12.95
CA ASP A 229 -19.23 -13.04 13.98
C ASP A 229 -18.65 -14.12 14.94
N PHE A 230 -17.77 -14.99 14.45
CA PHE A 230 -17.17 -16.04 15.27
C PHE A 230 -16.25 -15.51 16.39
N VAL A 231 -15.79 -14.26 16.29
CA VAL A 231 -15.01 -13.58 17.34
C VAL A 231 -15.90 -13.23 18.53
N ASN A 232 -17.20 -13.14 18.34
CA ASN A 232 -18.18 -12.74 19.35
C ASN A 232 -17.84 -11.39 20.02
N ALA A 233 -17.36 -10.43 19.20
CA ALA A 233 -16.97 -9.11 19.67
C ALA A 233 -18.18 -8.28 20.08
N GLU A 234 -18.06 -7.52 21.16
CA GLU A 234 -19.00 -6.45 21.44
C GLU A 234 -18.83 -5.35 20.37
N TRP A 235 -19.90 -5.06 19.64
CA TRP A 235 -19.89 -3.98 18.66
C TRP A 235 -20.36 -2.67 19.29
N ILE A 236 -19.53 -1.64 19.21
CA ILE A 236 -19.86 -0.28 19.61
C ILE A 236 -19.93 0.58 18.34
N PRO A 237 -21.13 0.93 17.85
CA PRO A 237 -21.27 1.81 16.70
C PRO A 237 -20.77 3.23 17.02
N ILE A 238 -19.96 3.78 16.14
CA ILE A 238 -19.41 5.12 16.29
C ILE A 238 -19.68 5.94 15.03
N ARG A 239 -19.97 7.23 15.17
CA ARG A 239 -19.98 8.14 14.02
C ARG A 239 -18.58 8.22 13.40
N PRO A 240 -18.45 8.09 12.06
CA PRO A 240 -17.14 8.15 11.39
C PRO A 240 -16.35 9.41 11.76
N ASN A 241 -15.03 9.25 11.93
CA ASN A 241 -14.09 10.33 12.25
C ASN A 241 -14.30 11.01 13.61
N THR A 242 -14.88 10.31 14.58
CA THR A 242 -15.06 10.81 15.95
C THR A 242 -14.30 10.00 17.02
N ASP A 243 -13.42 9.10 16.58
CA ASP A 243 -12.65 8.19 17.44
C ASP A 243 -11.86 8.94 18.52
N VAL A 244 -11.30 10.09 18.20
CA VAL A 244 -10.52 10.90 19.16
C VAL A 244 -11.40 11.43 20.29
N ALA A 245 -12.65 11.81 20.01
CA ALA A 245 -13.56 12.27 21.06
C ALA A 245 -13.86 11.13 22.06
N LEU A 246 -14.07 9.90 21.57
CA LEU A 246 -14.19 8.73 22.42
C LEU A 246 -12.92 8.50 23.25
N MET A 247 -11.75 8.51 22.61
CA MET A 247 -10.46 8.27 23.28
C MET A 247 -10.14 9.33 24.34
N LEU A 248 -10.47 10.59 24.09
CA LEU A 248 -10.32 11.68 25.09
C LEU A 248 -11.25 11.48 26.28
N ALA A 249 -12.49 11.05 26.07
CA ALA A 249 -13.41 10.77 27.17
C ALA A 249 -13.00 9.53 27.99
N LEU A 250 -12.46 8.51 27.33
CA LEU A 250 -11.83 7.38 28.05
C LEU A 250 -10.66 7.87 28.91
N ALA A 251 -9.80 8.73 28.38
CA ALA A 251 -8.70 9.33 29.12
C ALA A 251 -9.19 10.16 30.31
N TYR A 252 -10.26 10.96 30.14
CA TYR A 252 -10.89 11.71 31.21
C TYR A 252 -11.36 10.80 32.34
N GLU A 253 -12.06 9.73 32.03
CA GLU A 253 -12.55 8.77 33.03
C GLU A 253 -11.41 8.00 33.70
N ILE A 254 -10.38 7.61 32.98
CA ILE A 254 -9.18 6.96 33.54
C ILE A 254 -8.52 7.90 34.57
N GLN A 255 -8.36 9.20 34.25
CA GLN A 255 -7.86 10.20 35.20
C GLN A 255 -8.77 10.33 36.41
N ARG A 256 -10.08 10.50 36.21
CA ARG A 256 -11.07 10.67 37.28
C ARG A 256 -11.10 9.48 38.25
N LEU A 257 -10.90 8.27 37.74
CA LEU A 257 -10.89 7.01 38.50
C LEU A 257 -9.52 6.69 39.13
N GLY A 258 -8.48 7.48 38.84
CA GLY A 258 -7.12 7.23 39.28
C GLY A 258 -6.47 5.99 38.66
N GLY A 259 -6.90 5.63 37.43
CA GLY A 259 -6.41 4.46 36.70
C GLY A 259 -5.11 4.69 35.91
N GLU A 260 -4.47 5.85 36.11
CA GLU A 260 -3.22 6.19 35.41
C GLU A 260 -2.01 5.47 36.04
N ASP A 261 -1.13 4.96 35.20
CA ASP A 261 0.23 4.55 35.64
C ASP A 261 1.15 5.77 35.66
N LYS A 262 1.15 6.47 36.80
CA LYS A 262 1.96 7.69 37.02
C LYS A 262 3.45 7.43 36.92
N ALA A 263 3.91 6.23 37.30
CA ALA A 263 5.32 5.87 37.24
C ALA A 263 5.79 5.73 35.80
N PHE A 264 5.00 5.07 34.95
CA PHE A 264 5.27 4.97 33.52
C PHE A 264 5.24 6.35 32.85
N LEU A 265 4.22 7.14 33.12
CA LEU A 265 4.08 8.49 32.53
C LEU A 265 5.27 9.39 32.91
N ALA A 266 5.72 9.36 34.16
CA ALA A 266 6.85 10.17 34.62
C ALA A 266 8.20 9.75 34.03
N SER A 267 8.38 8.45 33.73
CA SER A 267 9.68 7.90 33.30
C SER A 267 9.81 7.76 31.77
N HIS A 268 8.69 7.59 31.03
CA HIS A 268 8.70 7.26 29.60
C HIS A 268 7.98 8.28 28.71
N CYS A 269 7.31 9.28 29.28
CA CYS A 269 6.53 10.24 28.51
C CYS A 269 6.97 11.68 28.75
N VAL A 270 6.80 12.52 27.73
CA VAL A 270 6.95 13.97 27.84
C VAL A 270 5.66 14.65 27.39
N GLY A 271 5.32 15.79 28.01
CA GLY A 271 4.13 16.57 27.63
C GLY A 271 2.81 16.01 28.15
N TYR A 272 2.82 15.03 29.03
CA TYR A 272 1.59 14.44 29.56
C TYR A 272 0.73 15.45 30.30
N GLU A 273 1.32 16.34 31.13
CA GLU A 273 0.57 17.36 31.87
C GLU A 273 -0.22 18.30 30.94
N GLN A 274 0.33 18.66 29.80
CA GLN A 274 -0.37 19.48 28.81
C GLN A 274 -1.59 18.75 28.22
N LEU A 275 -1.47 17.45 27.93
CA LEU A 275 -2.61 16.62 27.51
C LEU A 275 -3.64 16.50 28.62
N ALA A 276 -3.19 16.27 29.86
CA ALA A 276 -4.05 16.16 31.04
C ALA A 276 -4.85 17.45 31.27
N ASP A 277 -4.22 18.61 31.13
CA ASP A 277 -4.88 19.91 31.21
C ASP A 277 -5.93 20.10 30.12
N TYR A 278 -5.61 19.70 28.90
CA TYR A 278 -6.57 19.74 27.79
C TYR A 278 -7.77 18.81 28.02
N ILE A 279 -7.53 17.60 28.49
CA ILE A 279 -8.59 16.63 28.85
C ILE A 279 -9.52 17.19 29.92
N ARG A 280 -8.98 17.85 30.93
CA ARG A 280 -9.76 18.49 32.00
C ARG A 280 -10.44 19.79 31.59
N GLY A 281 -10.16 20.31 30.39
CA GLY A 281 -10.72 21.56 29.88
C GLY A 281 -10.05 22.82 30.42
N VAL A 282 -8.83 22.71 30.97
CA VAL A 282 -8.08 23.87 31.49
C VAL A 282 -7.76 24.87 30.37
N ASN A 283 -7.46 24.36 29.17
CA ASN A 283 -6.99 25.18 28.06
C ASN A 283 -8.12 25.83 27.25
N ASP A 284 -9.29 25.18 27.16
CA ASP A 284 -10.39 25.58 26.28
C ASP A 284 -11.75 25.71 27.00
N GLY A 285 -11.79 25.51 28.31
CA GLY A 285 -13.00 25.57 29.11
C GLY A 285 -13.95 24.37 28.95
N ILE A 286 -13.54 23.34 28.20
CA ILE A 286 -14.40 22.19 27.85
C ILE A 286 -13.75 20.89 28.35
N ALA A 287 -14.23 20.35 29.48
CA ALA A 287 -13.80 19.03 29.93
C ALA A 287 -14.29 17.94 28.96
N LYS A 288 -13.40 16.99 28.63
CA LYS A 288 -13.67 15.93 27.66
C LYS A 288 -14.42 14.76 28.31
N THR A 289 -15.55 15.07 28.94
CA THR A 289 -16.36 14.10 29.70
C THR A 289 -17.03 13.06 28.79
N PRO A 290 -17.52 11.93 29.35
CA PRO A 290 -18.34 11.00 28.60
C PRO A 290 -19.59 11.62 27.95
N ASP A 291 -20.26 12.60 28.62
CA ASP A 291 -21.40 13.32 28.05
C ASP A 291 -21.00 14.16 26.85
N TRP A 292 -19.90 14.92 26.93
CA TRP A 292 -19.33 15.65 25.80
C TRP A 292 -19.04 14.74 24.60
N ALA A 293 -18.42 13.59 24.86
CA ALA A 293 -18.11 12.63 23.78
C ALA A 293 -19.35 11.93 23.24
N SER A 294 -20.36 11.68 24.06
CA SER A 294 -21.61 11.05 23.65
C SER A 294 -22.33 11.86 22.55
N ASP A 295 -22.39 13.19 22.72
CA ASP A 295 -22.97 14.09 21.72
C ASP A 295 -22.25 14.04 20.37
N ILE A 296 -20.93 13.87 20.40
CA ILE A 296 -20.07 13.80 19.20
C ILE A 296 -20.12 12.43 18.54
N THR A 297 -19.93 11.37 19.34
CA THR A 297 -19.71 10.02 18.84
C THR A 297 -21.01 9.23 18.59
N GLY A 298 -22.07 9.61 19.28
CA GLY A 298 -23.32 8.85 19.34
C GLY A 298 -23.29 7.63 20.28
N ILE A 299 -22.19 7.44 21.04
CA ILE A 299 -22.05 6.36 22.01
C ILE A 299 -22.60 6.86 23.35
N PRO A 300 -23.50 6.11 24.06
CA PRO A 300 -24.02 6.55 25.34
C PRO A 300 -22.91 6.81 26.38
N ALA A 301 -22.99 7.92 27.12
CA ALA A 301 -22.00 8.32 28.12
C ALA A 301 -21.73 7.21 29.15
N ALA A 302 -22.78 6.53 29.61
CA ALA A 302 -22.65 5.40 30.53
C ALA A 302 -21.78 4.26 29.94
N ARG A 303 -21.89 4.00 28.64
CA ARG A 303 -21.05 2.97 27.98
C ARG A 303 -19.60 3.41 27.88
N ILE A 304 -19.34 4.69 27.63
CA ILE A 304 -17.98 5.27 27.62
C ILE A 304 -17.34 5.10 29.00
N SER A 305 -18.05 5.48 30.08
CA SER A 305 -17.56 5.33 31.46
C SER A 305 -17.31 3.86 31.82
N GLN A 306 -18.19 2.95 31.41
CA GLN A 306 -18.02 1.51 31.62
C GLN A 306 -16.78 0.98 30.89
N LEU A 307 -16.54 1.41 29.62
CA LEU A 307 -15.38 1.01 28.85
C LEU A 307 -14.07 1.48 29.51
N ALA A 308 -14.04 2.72 30.04
CA ALA A 308 -12.89 3.21 30.77
C ALA A 308 -12.60 2.37 32.03
N GLN A 309 -13.64 1.97 32.78
CA GLN A 309 -13.48 1.07 33.93
C GLN A 309 -12.92 -0.30 33.53
N GLN A 310 -13.37 -0.86 32.39
CA GLN A 310 -12.87 -2.13 31.86
C GLN A 310 -11.39 -2.11 31.49
N LEU A 311 -10.84 -0.94 31.15
CA LEU A 311 -9.44 -0.77 30.76
C LEU A 311 -8.48 -0.71 31.97
N ILE A 312 -8.97 -0.30 33.14
CA ILE A 312 -8.10 -0.08 34.33
C ILE A 312 -7.72 -1.41 34.94
N GLY A 313 -6.40 -1.63 35.12
CA GLY A 313 -5.87 -2.82 35.80
C GLY A 313 -5.87 -4.10 34.96
N VAL A 314 -6.20 -4.03 33.65
CA VAL A 314 -6.27 -5.18 32.74
C VAL A 314 -5.17 -5.08 31.68
N ARG A 315 -4.62 -6.21 31.24
CA ARG A 315 -3.73 -6.27 30.10
C ARG A 315 -4.51 -5.99 28.81
N SER A 316 -4.55 -4.72 28.42
CA SER A 316 -5.29 -4.27 27.25
C SER A 316 -4.40 -4.07 26.03
N PHE A 317 -4.88 -4.55 24.89
CA PHE A 317 -4.28 -4.30 23.58
C PHE A 317 -5.22 -3.48 22.72
N MET A 318 -4.76 -2.34 22.22
CA MET A 318 -5.52 -1.42 21.38
C MET A 318 -4.92 -1.33 19.99
N THR A 319 -5.73 -1.60 18.96
CA THR A 319 -5.29 -1.42 17.57
C THR A 319 -6.12 -0.37 16.87
N CYS A 320 -5.45 0.47 16.04
CA CYS A 320 -6.12 1.32 15.06
C CYS A 320 -5.93 0.75 13.67
N SER A 321 -7.04 0.54 12.95
CA SER A 321 -6.96 0.15 11.55
C SER A 321 -6.41 1.28 10.68
N TYR A 322 -5.85 0.94 9.52
CA TYR A 322 -5.32 1.96 8.59
C TYR A 322 -6.39 2.88 8.03
N SER A 323 -7.66 2.48 8.06
CA SER A 323 -8.77 3.32 7.61
C SER A 323 -8.98 4.54 8.50
N VAL A 324 -8.76 4.44 9.80
CA VAL A 324 -9.02 5.50 10.78
C VAL A 324 -8.19 6.76 10.50
N GLN A 325 -6.94 6.61 10.03
CA GLN A 325 -6.09 7.77 9.70
C GLN A 325 -6.39 8.38 8.32
N ARG A 326 -7.24 7.74 7.49
CA ARG A 326 -7.61 8.25 6.15
C ARG A 326 -8.81 9.20 6.18
N ALA A 327 -8.83 10.09 7.14
CA ALA A 327 -9.89 11.07 7.37
C ALA A 327 -9.30 12.44 7.67
N HIS A 328 -10.13 13.46 7.82
CA HIS A 328 -9.71 14.79 8.26
C HIS A 328 -9.03 14.67 9.64
N ARG A 329 -7.81 15.17 9.77
CA ARG A 329 -6.98 15.08 10.98
C ARG A 329 -6.76 13.63 11.45
N GLY A 330 -6.59 12.72 10.49
CA GLY A 330 -6.47 11.29 10.75
C GLY A 330 -5.23 10.87 11.56
N GLU A 331 -4.23 11.74 11.72
CA GLU A 331 -3.10 11.54 12.62
C GLU A 331 -3.50 11.53 14.10
N GLN A 332 -4.58 12.23 14.48
CA GLN A 332 -4.99 12.40 15.87
C GLN A 332 -5.41 11.08 16.56
N PRO A 333 -6.21 10.19 15.95
CA PRO A 333 -6.54 8.89 16.57
C PRO A 333 -5.29 8.05 16.87
N TYR A 334 -4.29 8.09 15.99
CA TYR A 334 -3.05 7.35 16.18
C TYR A 334 -2.23 7.90 17.35
N TRP A 335 -2.21 9.24 17.51
CA TRP A 335 -1.60 9.86 18.68
C TRP A 335 -2.32 9.47 19.96
N MET A 336 -3.64 9.54 19.94
CA MET A 336 -4.43 9.32 21.15
C MET A 336 -4.41 7.86 21.62
N VAL A 337 -4.35 6.87 20.71
CA VAL A 337 -4.22 5.45 21.14
C VAL A 337 -2.86 5.18 21.80
N ILE A 338 -1.80 5.87 21.36
CA ILE A 338 -0.48 5.84 22.01
C ILE A 338 -0.61 6.42 23.43
N ALA A 339 -1.23 7.60 23.54
CA ALA A 339 -1.43 8.26 24.84
C ALA A 339 -2.24 7.42 25.82
N LEU A 340 -3.36 6.83 25.37
CA LEU A 340 -4.17 5.91 26.22
C LEU A 340 -3.36 4.71 26.70
N SER A 341 -2.59 4.08 25.80
CA SER A 341 -1.75 2.94 26.16
C SER A 341 -0.67 3.32 27.17
N ALA A 342 -0.11 4.52 27.05
CA ALA A 342 0.86 5.06 27.98
C ALA A 342 0.23 5.40 29.35
N MET A 343 -0.97 6.02 29.35
CA MET A 343 -1.72 6.31 30.58
C MET A 343 -2.00 5.05 31.39
N LEU A 344 -2.27 3.94 30.71
CA LEU A 344 -2.55 2.64 31.35
C LEU A 344 -1.27 1.84 31.67
N GLY A 345 -0.07 2.36 31.34
CA GLY A 345 1.20 1.65 31.53
C GLY A 345 1.33 0.36 30.71
N GLN A 346 0.63 0.24 29.59
CA GLN A 346 0.56 -0.99 28.79
C GLN A 346 1.65 -1.09 27.70
N VAL A 347 2.34 0.01 27.40
CA VAL A 347 3.36 0.04 26.35
C VAL A 347 4.57 -0.83 26.72
N GLY A 348 4.99 -1.72 25.83
CA GLY A 348 6.12 -2.63 26.04
C GLY A 348 5.78 -3.91 26.81
N LEU A 349 4.54 -4.10 27.24
CA LEU A 349 4.10 -5.30 27.92
C LEU A 349 3.67 -6.40 26.92
N PRO A 350 3.98 -7.68 27.15
CA PRO A 350 3.51 -8.78 26.31
C PRO A 350 1.98 -8.76 26.18
N GLY A 351 1.47 -8.78 24.94
CA GLY A 351 0.03 -8.76 24.65
C GLY A 351 -0.71 -7.49 25.06
N GLY A 352 0.01 -6.43 25.45
CA GLY A 352 -0.55 -5.13 25.83
C GLY A 352 -0.11 -4.00 24.93
N GLY A 353 -0.58 -2.77 25.23
CA GLY A 353 -0.19 -1.55 24.55
C GLY A 353 -0.98 -1.27 23.28
N PHE A 354 -0.32 -0.65 22.32
CA PHE A 354 -0.94 -0.23 21.07
C PHE A 354 -0.31 -0.90 19.85
N SER A 355 -1.06 -0.92 18.76
CA SER A 355 -0.55 -1.29 17.45
C SER A 355 -1.34 -0.59 16.35
N PHE A 356 -0.80 -0.66 15.13
CA PHE A 356 -1.45 -0.14 13.95
C PHE A 356 -1.56 -1.24 12.88
N GLY A 357 -2.76 -1.40 12.34
CA GLY A 357 -2.99 -2.23 11.18
C GLY A 357 -3.29 -3.71 11.44
N HIS A 358 -3.39 -4.17 12.70
CA HIS A 358 -3.97 -5.49 12.97
C HIS A 358 -5.38 -5.55 12.36
N GLY A 359 -5.65 -6.56 11.53
CA GLY A 359 -6.91 -6.66 10.77
C GLY A 359 -7.04 -5.74 9.56
N SER A 360 -6.05 -4.88 9.26
CA SER A 360 -6.05 -3.98 8.10
C SER A 360 -5.31 -4.53 6.90
N MET A 361 -4.35 -5.41 7.12
CA MET A 361 -3.60 -6.15 6.10
C MET A 361 -3.19 -7.50 6.64
N ASN A 362 -3.07 -8.48 5.75
CA ASN A 362 -2.45 -9.74 6.11
C ASN A 362 -0.98 -9.54 6.53
N GLY A 363 -0.50 -10.38 7.42
CA GLY A 363 0.88 -10.37 7.90
C GLY A 363 1.20 -9.37 9.00
N VAL A 364 0.33 -8.38 9.30
CA VAL A 364 0.52 -7.50 10.46
C VAL A 364 0.34 -8.31 11.75
N GLY A 365 1.37 -8.35 12.58
CA GLY A 365 1.40 -9.14 13.82
C GLY A 365 1.84 -10.61 13.63
N ASN A 366 2.10 -11.06 12.40
CA ASN A 366 2.65 -12.40 12.20
C ASN A 366 4.10 -12.48 12.69
N PRO A 367 4.49 -13.59 13.34
CA PRO A 367 5.88 -13.90 13.57
C PRO A 367 6.63 -14.02 12.23
N ARG A 368 7.75 -13.36 12.11
CA ARG A 368 8.58 -13.40 10.90
C ARG A 368 10.01 -12.96 11.20
N ILE A 369 10.95 -13.37 10.35
CA ILE A 369 12.28 -12.80 10.31
C ILE A 369 12.17 -11.37 9.75
N ASP A 370 12.87 -10.42 10.37
CA ASP A 370 12.87 -9.01 9.92
C ASP A 370 13.95 -8.78 8.88
N THR A 371 13.69 -9.30 7.67
CA THR A 371 14.58 -9.16 6.51
C THR A 371 13.81 -8.57 5.34
N PRO A 372 14.51 -7.84 4.44
CA PRO A 372 13.88 -7.38 3.21
C PRO A 372 13.46 -8.57 2.33
N GLY A 373 12.25 -8.49 1.78
CA GLY A 373 11.84 -9.40 0.71
C GLY A 373 12.49 -9.05 -0.64
N PRO A 374 12.25 -9.84 -1.69
CA PRO A 374 12.78 -9.59 -3.01
C PRO A 374 12.32 -8.21 -3.53
N SER A 375 13.20 -7.46 -4.17
CA SER A 375 12.89 -6.13 -4.70
C SER A 375 13.76 -5.75 -5.89
N MET A 376 13.17 -5.06 -6.88
CA MET A 376 13.92 -4.44 -7.97
C MET A 376 14.60 -3.16 -7.47
N PRO A 377 15.93 -3.02 -7.57
CA PRO A 377 16.62 -1.81 -7.17
C PRO A 377 16.26 -0.64 -8.09
N VAL A 378 15.87 0.49 -7.51
CA VAL A 378 15.40 1.67 -8.26
C VAL A 378 16.49 2.75 -8.43
N GLY A 379 17.57 2.70 -7.65
CA GLY A 379 18.58 3.76 -7.60
C GLY A 379 18.11 5.01 -6.84
N LYS A 380 18.87 6.08 -6.94
CA LYS A 380 18.55 7.39 -6.37
C LYS A 380 18.02 8.31 -7.46
N ASN A 381 17.03 9.13 -7.15
CA ASN A 381 16.56 10.18 -8.06
C ASN A 381 17.62 11.30 -8.16
N PRO A 382 18.30 11.48 -9.31
CA PRO A 382 19.32 12.53 -9.44
C PRO A 382 18.73 13.94 -9.33
N ALA A 383 17.46 14.12 -9.70
CA ALA A 383 16.76 15.40 -9.60
C ALA A 383 16.40 15.78 -8.16
N GLY A 384 16.35 14.81 -7.24
CA GLY A 384 15.97 15.04 -5.84
C GLY A 384 14.52 15.54 -5.63
N LEU A 385 13.69 15.52 -6.68
CA LEU A 385 12.33 16.08 -6.66
C LEU A 385 11.31 15.01 -6.34
N ALA A 386 10.36 15.35 -5.45
CA ALA A 386 9.24 14.48 -5.15
C ALA A 386 8.04 15.30 -4.64
N ILE A 387 6.83 14.78 -4.84
CA ILE A 387 5.57 15.40 -4.43
C ILE A 387 4.79 14.47 -3.49
N PRO A 388 4.23 14.94 -2.38
CA PRO A 388 3.29 14.15 -1.59
C PRO A 388 2.10 13.69 -2.45
N VAL A 389 1.75 12.40 -2.38
CA VAL A 389 0.69 11.82 -3.24
C VAL A 389 -0.64 12.55 -3.15
N ALA A 390 -0.98 13.12 -2.00
CA ALA A 390 -2.19 13.91 -1.81
C ALA A 390 -2.16 15.29 -2.50
N ARG A 391 -1.00 15.73 -3.02
CA ARG A 391 -0.79 17.04 -3.64
C ARG A 391 -0.69 17.00 -5.17
N ILE A 392 -0.95 15.86 -5.80
CA ILE A 392 -0.86 15.72 -7.26
C ILE A 392 -1.76 16.74 -7.98
N CYS A 393 -3.02 16.90 -7.55
CA CYS A 393 -3.92 17.91 -8.15
C CYS A 393 -3.39 19.32 -7.97
N ASP A 394 -2.92 19.67 -6.78
CA ASP A 394 -2.37 21.00 -6.50
C ASP A 394 -1.15 21.29 -7.37
N MET A 395 -0.24 20.32 -7.48
CA MET A 395 0.94 20.41 -8.35
C MET A 395 0.56 20.71 -9.81
N LEU A 396 -0.41 19.96 -10.35
CA LEU A 396 -0.81 20.13 -11.75
C LEU A 396 -1.57 21.44 -12.02
N LEU A 397 -2.33 21.94 -11.03
CA LEU A 397 -3.17 23.13 -11.19
C LEU A 397 -2.47 24.43 -10.79
N GLN A 398 -1.43 24.35 -9.97
CA GLN A 398 -0.81 25.53 -9.33
C GLN A 398 0.73 25.50 -9.42
N PRO A 399 1.31 25.33 -10.63
CA PRO A 399 2.76 25.32 -10.78
C PRO A 399 3.40 26.59 -10.19
N GLY A 400 4.53 26.42 -9.49
CA GLY A 400 5.26 27.52 -8.84
C GLY A 400 4.68 28.00 -7.52
N GLN A 401 3.45 27.59 -7.12
CA GLN A 401 2.89 27.96 -5.82
C GLN A 401 3.64 27.28 -4.68
N LEU A 402 3.84 28.02 -3.58
CA LEU A 402 4.47 27.51 -2.37
C LEU A 402 3.49 26.65 -1.55
N TYR A 403 4.00 25.59 -0.95
CA TYR A 403 3.27 24.75 0.01
C TYR A 403 4.18 24.32 1.16
N GLN A 404 3.55 24.03 2.30
CA GLN A 404 4.24 23.55 3.51
C GLN A 404 4.15 22.03 3.58
N PHE A 405 5.28 21.38 3.87
CA PHE A 405 5.34 19.97 4.13
C PHE A 405 6.50 19.63 5.09
N GLN A 406 6.21 18.92 6.17
CA GLN A 406 7.19 18.52 7.19
C GLN A 406 8.00 19.70 7.80
N GLY A 407 7.37 20.86 7.94
CA GLY A 407 8.00 22.08 8.48
C GLY A 407 8.84 22.85 7.47
N GLU A 408 8.94 22.39 6.23
CA GLU A 408 9.69 23.03 5.16
C GLU A 408 8.76 23.67 4.14
N THR A 409 9.26 24.69 3.45
CA THR A 409 8.56 25.35 2.34
C THR A 409 9.07 24.80 1.01
N HIS A 410 8.16 24.32 0.20
CA HIS A 410 8.42 23.79 -1.15
C HIS A 410 7.61 24.57 -2.17
N ASN A 411 7.94 24.42 -3.46
CA ASN A 411 7.13 24.93 -4.57
C ASN A 411 6.73 23.78 -5.50
N TYR A 412 5.53 23.88 -6.08
CA TYR A 412 5.08 22.90 -7.06
C TYR A 412 5.87 23.03 -8.36
N PRO A 413 6.44 21.91 -8.90
CA PRO A 413 7.04 21.92 -10.22
C PRO A 413 5.98 22.13 -11.31
N ASP A 414 6.40 22.61 -12.46
CA ASP A 414 5.57 22.74 -13.67
C ASP A 414 5.70 21.46 -14.52
N ILE A 415 4.63 20.67 -14.53
CA ILE A 415 4.63 19.34 -15.16
C ILE A 415 4.13 19.43 -16.60
N HIS A 416 4.96 19.00 -17.53
CA HIS A 416 4.67 18.93 -18.96
C HIS A 416 4.44 17.51 -19.46
N LEU A 417 5.01 16.50 -18.82
CA LEU A 417 4.81 15.09 -19.14
C LEU A 417 4.47 14.29 -17.88
N VAL A 418 3.41 13.52 -17.94
CA VAL A 418 3.06 12.50 -16.95
C VAL A 418 3.29 11.13 -17.58
N HIS A 419 4.15 10.29 -16.98
CA HIS A 419 4.25 8.88 -17.32
C HIS A 419 3.71 8.06 -16.15
N TRP A 420 2.53 7.45 -16.35
CA TRP A 420 1.84 6.68 -15.34
C TRP A 420 1.89 5.19 -15.67
N ALA A 421 2.58 4.40 -14.87
CA ALA A 421 2.74 2.96 -15.08
C ALA A 421 2.01 2.16 -14.00
N GLY A 422 0.90 1.53 -14.37
CA GLY A 422 0.06 0.73 -13.48
C GLY A 422 -0.67 1.53 -12.38
N GLY A 423 -1.80 1.01 -11.95
CA GLY A 423 -2.68 1.67 -10.98
C GLY A 423 -3.52 2.80 -11.60
N ASN A 424 -4.60 3.17 -10.91
CA ASN A 424 -5.58 4.11 -11.45
C ASN A 424 -5.79 5.31 -10.50
N PRO A 425 -5.19 6.49 -10.79
CA PRO A 425 -5.35 7.68 -9.94
C PRO A 425 -6.80 8.13 -9.86
N PHE A 426 -7.61 7.93 -10.91
CA PHE A 426 -9.04 8.27 -10.91
C PHE A 426 -9.90 7.35 -10.04
N HIS A 427 -9.31 6.39 -9.35
CA HIS A 427 -9.96 5.58 -8.34
C HIS A 427 -9.49 5.91 -6.91
N HIS A 428 -8.26 6.39 -6.75
CA HIS A 428 -7.64 6.58 -5.43
C HIS A 428 -7.54 8.04 -4.99
N HIS A 429 -7.44 8.99 -5.93
CA HIS A 429 -7.20 10.38 -5.59
C HIS A 429 -8.46 11.07 -5.07
N GLN A 430 -8.26 12.07 -4.21
CA GLN A 430 -9.34 12.90 -3.68
C GLN A 430 -9.83 13.89 -4.74
N GLN A 431 -11.09 14.31 -4.67
CA GLN A 431 -11.67 15.30 -5.57
C GLN A 431 -11.45 14.98 -7.05
N LEU A 432 -12.02 13.88 -7.52
CA LEU A 432 -11.78 13.37 -8.88
C LEU A 432 -12.08 14.37 -10.00
N ASN A 433 -13.09 15.24 -9.85
CA ASN A 433 -13.36 16.30 -10.83
C ASN A 433 -12.19 17.27 -10.94
N ARG A 434 -11.58 17.65 -9.81
CA ARG A 434 -10.39 18.48 -9.78
C ARG A 434 -9.16 17.77 -10.37
N LEU A 435 -9.06 16.44 -10.20
CA LEU A 435 -8.04 15.65 -10.86
C LEU A 435 -8.21 15.67 -12.40
N VAL A 436 -9.43 15.58 -12.91
CA VAL A 436 -9.72 15.71 -14.35
C VAL A 436 -9.22 17.07 -14.88
N GLU A 437 -9.47 18.17 -14.18
CA GLU A 437 -8.95 19.50 -14.54
C GLU A 437 -7.42 19.53 -14.53
N GLY A 438 -6.80 19.00 -13.48
CA GLY A 438 -5.35 18.88 -13.36
C GLY A 438 -4.74 18.04 -14.47
N TRP A 439 -5.40 16.93 -14.83
CA TRP A 439 -4.92 16.01 -15.88
C TRP A 439 -4.96 16.62 -17.29
N GLN A 440 -5.66 17.74 -17.47
CA GLN A 440 -5.66 18.50 -18.72
C GLN A 440 -4.48 19.51 -18.81
N LYS A 441 -3.65 19.66 -17.77
CA LYS A 441 -2.53 20.62 -17.77
C LYS A 441 -1.27 20.09 -18.48
N PRO A 442 -0.77 18.87 -18.23
CA PRO A 442 0.42 18.38 -18.90
C PRO A 442 0.25 18.34 -20.42
N ASP A 443 1.33 18.59 -21.15
CA ASP A 443 1.34 18.53 -22.62
C ASP A 443 1.05 17.11 -23.10
N THR A 444 1.62 16.11 -22.40
CA THR A 444 1.52 14.70 -22.76
C THR A 444 1.28 13.83 -21.52
N VAL A 445 0.36 12.90 -21.63
CA VAL A 445 0.09 11.85 -20.63
C VAL A 445 0.29 10.49 -21.28
N ILE A 446 1.22 9.70 -20.72
CA ILE A 446 1.53 8.33 -21.14
C ILE A 446 1.02 7.39 -20.05
N VAL A 447 0.32 6.33 -20.42
CA VAL A 447 -0.17 5.30 -19.49
C VAL A 447 0.26 3.91 -19.95
N GLN A 448 0.86 3.13 -19.04
CA GLN A 448 1.10 1.70 -19.21
C GLN A 448 0.08 0.94 -18.35
N ASP A 449 -0.78 0.14 -18.95
CA ASP A 449 -1.80 -0.62 -18.24
C ASP A 449 -2.20 -1.88 -19.02
N ILE A 450 -2.87 -2.80 -18.34
CA ILE A 450 -3.42 -4.04 -18.92
C ILE A 450 -4.80 -3.76 -19.55
N TRP A 451 -5.61 -2.92 -18.91
CA TRP A 451 -7.00 -2.65 -19.28
C TRP A 451 -7.27 -1.18 -19.58
N TRP A 452 -8.35 -0.92 -20.33
CA TRP A 452 -8.85 0.43 -20.57
C TRP A 452 -9.46 1.03 -19.28
N THR A 453 -8.60 1.27 -18.29
CA THR A 453 -8.95 1.97 -17.05
C THR A 453 -9.31 3.44 -17.32
N PRO A 454 -9.95 4.15 -16.38
CA PRO A 454 -10.10 5.60 -16.48
C PRO A 454 -8.79 6.35 -16.73
N ALA A 455 -7.69 5.92 -16.11
CA ALA A 455 -6.37 6.50 -16.38
C ALA A 455 -5.94 6.32 -17.84
N ALA A 456 -6.07 5.11 -18.40
CA ALA A 456 -5.75 4.83 -19.79
C ALA A 456 -6.63 5.66 -20.76
N LYS A 457 -7.93 5.81 -20.46
CA LYS A 457 -8.84 6.64 -21.26
C LYS A 457 -8.50 8.14 -21.21
N MET A 458 -7.86 8.60 -20.13
CA MET A 458 -7.43 9.98 -19.93
C MET A 458 -5.99 10.24 -20.39
N ALA A 459 -5.38 9.31 -21.12
CA ALA A 459 -4.03 9.42 -21.67
C ALA A 459 -4.02 9.98 -23.09
N ASP A 460 -2.82 10.32 -23.58
CA ASP A 460 -2.52 10.60 -24.98
C ASP A 460 -1.89 9.41 -25.66
N ILE A 461 -1.03 8.66 -24.94
CA ILE A 461 -0.38 7.44 -25.42
C ILE A 461 -0.65 6.33 -24.41
N VAL A 462 -1.12 5.19 -24.90
CA VAL A 462 -1.41 4.00 -24.07
C VAL A 462 -0.59 2.83 -24.56
N LEU A 463 0.16 2.21 -23.65
CA LEU A 463 1.02 1.06 -23.93
C LEU A 463 0.47 -0.19 -23.22
N PRO A 464 0.11 -1.25 -23.96
CA PRO A 464 -0.42 -2.49 -23.38
C PRO A 464 0.68 -3.29 -22.70
N VAL A 465 0.45 -3.66 -21.43
CA VAL A 465 1.39 -4.48 -20.66
C VAL A 465 0.84 -5.87 -20.36
N THR A 466 1.74 -6.81 -20.12
CA THR A 466 1.41 -8.18 -19.72
C THR A 466 0.94 -8.25 -18.27
N SER A 467 0.06 -9.21 -17.98
CA SER A 467 -0.26 -9.62 -16.61
C SER A 467 0.85 -10.53 -16.03
N SER A 468 0.79 -10.80 -14.73
CA SER A 468 1.74 -11.71 -14.08
C SER A 468 1.74 -13.12 -14.66
N LEU A 469 0.63 -13.58 -15.23
CA LEU A 469 0.50 -14.89 -15.88
C LEU A 469 1.26 -15.00 -17.21
N GLU A 470 1.54 -13.87 -17.85
CA GLU A 470 2.10 -13.78 -19.20
C GLU A 470 3.61 -13.55 -19.22
N ARG A 471 4.28 -13.60 -18.05
CA ARG A 471 5.72 -13.31 -17.87
C ARG A 471 6.31 -14.09 -16.69
N ASN A 472 7.63 -14.23 -16.67
CA ASN A 472 8.33 -14.71 -15.51
C ASN A 472 8.55 -13.56 -14.52
N ASP A 473 8.54 -13.86 -13.23
CA ASP A 473 8.82 -12.90 -12.20
C ASP A 473 9.26 -13.61 -10.89
N ILE A 474 9.58 -12.86 -9.88
CA ILE A 474 9.80 -13.32 -8.52
C ILE A 474 8.89 -12.52 -7.60
N GLY A 475 8.20 -13.19 -6.68
CA GLY A 475 7.25 -12.58 -5.77
C GLY A 475 7.62 -12.77 -4.32
N GLY A 476 7.07 -11.92 -3.47
CA GLY A 476 7.25 -11.98 -2.02
C GLY A 476 6.95 -10.64 -1.37
N SER A 477 6.44 -10.71 -0.17
CA SER A 477 6.12 -9.56 0.66
C SER A 477 6.99 -9.57 1.90
N SER A 478 7.44 -8.41 2.36
CA SER A 478 8.13 -8.28 3.64
C SER A 478 7.24 -8.63 4.85
N ARG A 479 5.98 -8.94 4.64
CA ARG A 479 5.00 -9.35 5.67
C ARG A 479 4.56 -10.80 5.54
N ASP A 480 5.15 -11.53 4.60
CA ASP A 480 4.95 -12.95 4.36
C ASP A 480 6.27 -13.68 4.58
N ARG A 481 6.21 -14.97 4.83
CA ARG A 481 7.40 -15.81 5.00
C ARG A 481 7.78 -16.57 3.74
N TYR A 482 7.14 -16.31 2.61
CA TYR A 482 7.42 -16.99 1.35
C TYR A 482 8.06 -16.07 0.32
N VAL A 483 9.02 -16.63 -0.41
CA VAL A 483 9.51 -16.10 -1.69
C VAL A 483 9.07 -17.07 -2.78
N LEU A 484 8.42 -16.56 -3.82
CA LEU A 484 7.75 -17.37 -4.83
C LEU A 484 8.36 -17.14 -6.21
N ALA A 485 8.62 -18.24 -6.92
CA ALA A 485 8.88 -18.21 -8.35
C ALA A 485 7.55 -18.05 -9.09
N MET A 486 7.48 -17.07 -9.99
CA MET A 486 6.30 -16.82 -10.79
C MET A 486 6.64 -17.18 -12.24
N HIS A 487 6.16 -18.33 -12.71
CA HIS A 487 6.47 -18.82 -14.03
C HIS A 487 5.48 -18.27 -15.06
N GLN A 488 5.95 -17.91 -16.24
CA GLN A 488 5.08 -17.61 -17.36
C GLN A 488 4.15 -18.78 -17.64
N ALA A 489 2.86 -18.62 -17.39
CA ALA A 489 1.86 -19.65 -17.53
C ALA A 489 1.21 -19.68 -18.91
N ILE A 490 1.03 -18.51 -19.53
CA ILE A 490 0.42 -18.33 -20.86
C ILE A 490 1.26 -17.37 -21.70
N ALA A 491 1.09 -17.43 -23.02
CA ALA A 491 1.69 -16.45 -23.91
C ALA A 491 1.07 -15.04 -23.68
N PRO A 492 1.84 -13.96 -23.93
CA PRO A 492 1.30 -12.61 -23.93
C PRO A 492 0.05 -12.48 -24.80
N GLN A 493 -1.00 -11.88 -24.24
CA GLN A 493 -2.26 -11.69 -24.97
C GLN A 493 -2.15 -10.49 -25.89
N HIS A 494 -2.65 -10.67 -27.13
CA HIS A 494 -2.59 -9.64 -28.17
C HIS A 494 -1.15 -9.16 -28.43
N GLN A 495 -0.90 -7.85 -28.39
CA GLN A 495 0.41 -7.25 -28.57
C GLN A 495 0.99 -6.69 -27.24
N ALA A 496 0.53 -7.19 -26.07
CA ALA A 496 1.09 -6.76 -24.80
C ALA A 496 2.59 -7.13 -24.69
N ARG A 497 3.38 -6.25 -24.09
CA ARG A 497 4.80 -6.46 -23.79
C ARG A 497 5.07 -6.38 -22.29
N HIS A 498 6.17 -6.95 -21.86
CA HIS A 498 6.61 -6.87 -20.46
C HIS A 498 7.04 -5.44 -20.11
N ASP A 499 6.71 -4.97 -18.92
CA ASP A 499 7.11 -3.63 -18.47
C ASP A 499 8.62 -3.41 -18.56
N PHE A 500 9.42 -4.42 -18.19
CA PHE A 500 10.88 -4.34 -18.27
C PHE A 500 11.36 -4.09 -19.71
N ASP A 501 10.82 -4.83 -20.68
CA ASP A 501 11.21 -4.70 -22.10
C ASP A 501 10.80 -3.34 -22.67
N ILE A 502 9.60 -2.85 -22.33
CA ILE A 502 9.14 -1.52 -22.75
C ILE A 502 10.12 -0.45 -22.27
N PHE A 503 10.49 -0.47 -20.98
CA PHE A 503 11.43 0.50 -20.44
C PHE A 503 12.86 0.32 -20.95
N ALA A 504 13.31 -0.90 -21.22
CA ALA A 504 14.61 -1.18 -21.82
C ALA A 504 14.69 -0.61 -23.25
N ASP A 505 13.65 -0.81 -24.06
CA ASP A 505 13.55 -0.28 -25.42
C ASP A 505 13.46 1.25 -25.45
N LEU A 506 12.75 1.85 -24.51
CA LEU A 506 12.72 3.31 -24.32
C LEU A 506 14.09 3.84 -23.89
N ALA A 507 14.77 3.17 -22.95
CA ALA A 507 16.09 3.54 -22.49
C ALA A 507 17.14 3.46 -23.61
N GLU A 508 17.01 2.50 -24.54
CA GLU A 508 17.85 2.40 -25.73
C GLU A 508 17.66 3.63 -26.64
N ARG A 509 16.42 3.99 -26.96
CA ARG A 509 16.09 5.18 -27.75
C ARG A 509 16.59 6.48 -27.13
N LEU A 510 16.68 6.51 -25.80
CA LEU A 510 17.15 7.66 -25.03
C LEU A 510 18.65 7.61 -24.67
N GLY A 511 19.35 6.52 -25.00
CA GLY A 511 20.81 6.39 -24.89
C GLY A 511 21.34 5.97 -23.50
N TYR A 512 20.50 5.33 -22.65
CA TYR A 512 20.92 4.85 -21.34
C TYR A 512 20.47 3.41 -21.00
N ARG A 513 20.28 2.56 -22.03
CA ARG A 513 19.88 1.16 -21.85
C ARG A 513 20.78 0.41 -20.87
N ASP A 514 22.09 0.53 -21.01
CA ASP A 514 23.06 -0.17 -20.17
C ASP A 514 22.95 0.23 -18.70
N THR A 515 22.68 1.51 -18.42
CA THR A 515 22.42 2.00 -17.05
C THR A 515 21.12 1.43 -16.49
N PHE A 516 20.08 1.32 -17.31
CA PHE A 516 18.80 0.78 -16.88
C PHE A 516 18.85 -0.74 -16.68
N THR A 517 19.40 -1.50 -17.65
CA THR A 517 19.41 -2.96 -17.61
C THR A 517 20.57 -3.56 -16.84
N GLU A 518 21.67 -2.83 -16.67
CA GLU A 518 22.96 -3.35 -16.16
C GLU A 518 23.44 -4.59 -16.93
N GLY A 519 23.12 -4.68 -18.23
CA GLY A 519 23.44 -5.80 -19.08
C GLY A 519 22.67 -7.10 -18.79
N ARG A 520 21.61 -7.04 -17.97
CA ARG A 520 20.79 -8.21 -17.59
C ARG A 520 19.48 -8.26 -18.38
N ASP A 521 19.11 -9.46 -18.80
CA ASP A 521 17.76 -9.78 -19.29
C ASP A 521 16.81 -10.12 -18.12
N GLU A 522 15.57 -10.50 -18.44
CA GLU A 522 14.54 -10.88 -17.47
C GLU A 522 15.02 -11.94 -16.48
N MET A 523 15.52 -13.06 -16.97
CA MET A 523 15.91 -14.18 -16.10
C MET A 523 17.17 -13.88 -15.29
N ALA A 524 18.11 -13.14 -15.85
CA ALA A 524 19.31 -12.70 -15.14
C ALA A 524 18.94 -11.73 -14.00
N TRP A 525 17.95 -10.85 -14.19
CA TRP A 525 17.42 -9.99 -13.14
C TRP A 525 16.68 -10.78 -12.05
N ILE A 526 15.81 -11.73 -12.41
CA ILE A 526 15.11 -12.59 -11.45
C ILE A 526 16.12 -13.34 -10.58
N LYS A 527 17.14 -13.93 -11.22
CA LYS A 527 18.23 -14.63 -10.51
C LYS A 527 19.00 -13.69 -9.57
N HIS A 528 19.34 -12.50 -10.03
CA HIS A 528 20.03 -11.49 -9.21
C HIS A 528 19.18 -11.08 -8.00
N ILE A 529 17.89 -10.74 -8.18
CA ILE A 529 16.97 -10.39 -7.08
C ILE A 529 16.86 -11.52 -6.06
N TYR A 530 16.79 -12.77 -6.53
CA TYR A 530 16.79 -13.96 -5.67
C TYR A 530 18.06 -14.09 -4.84
N GLN A 531 19.23 -13.90 -5.47
CA GLN A 531 20.52 -13.97 -4.80
C GLN A 531 20.70 -12.88 -3.73
N GLU A 532 20.35 -11.63 -4.05
CA GLU A 532 20.36 -10.51 -3.09
C GLU A 532 19.43 -10.76 -1.89
N CYS A 533 18.26 -11.33 -2.14
CA CYS A 533 17.35 -11.76 -1.08
C CYS A 533 18.00 -12.82 -0.18
N GLY A 534 18.69 -13.79 -0.76
CA GLY A 534 19.43 -14.84 -0.02
C GLY A 534 20.57 -14.29 0.83
N VAL A 535 21.32 -13.31 0.32
CA VAL A 535 22.37 -12.62 1.09
C VAL A 535 21.78 -11.95 2.34
N ALA A 536 20.61 -11.33 2.22
CA ALA A 536 19.91 -10.71 3.34
C ALA A 536 19.43 -11.71 4.42
N GLN A 537 19.30 -13.00 4.08
CA GLN A 537 18.91 -14.08 5.03
C GLN A 537 20.10 -14.69 5.79
N GLN A 538 21.32 -14.52 5.31
CA GLN A 538 22.52 -15.16 5.91
C GLN A 538 22.68 -14.91 7.41
N PRO A 539 22.43 -13.69 7.95
CA PRO A 539 22.53 -13.44 9.38
C PRO A 539 21.55 -14.25 10.24
N HIS A 540 20.53 -14.86 9.64
CA HIS A 540 19.48 -15.61 10.32
C HIS A 540 19.64 -17.13 10.16
N GLU A 541 20.76 -17.59 9.57
CA GLU A 541 21.07 -19.01 9.36
C GLU A 541 19.95 -19.77 8.60
N VAL A 542 19.26 -19.08 7.69
CA VAL A 542 18.20 -19.66 6.86
C VAL A 542 18.83 -20.54 5.77
N GLU A 543 18.33 -21.75 5.59
CA GLU A 543 18.68 -22.58 4.45
C GLU A 543 18.14 -21.94 3.18
N TRP A 544 19.06 -21.50 2.29
CA TRP A 544 18.69 -20.83 1.05
C TRP A 544 19.11 -21.71 -0.13
N PRO A 545 18.17 -22.32 -0.87
CA PRO A 545 18.50 -23.20 -1.99
C PRO A 545 19.15 -22.42 -3.15
N ASP A 546 19.86 -23.12 -4.03
CA ASP A 546 20.29 -22.53 -5.29
C ASP A 546 19.09 -22.09 -6.14
N PHE A 547 19.35 -21.23 -7.13
CA PHE A 547 18.28 -20.64 -7.94
C PHE A 547 17.49 -21.69 -8.73
N GLU A 548 18.16 -22.68 -9.29
CA GLU A 548 17.55 -23.72 -10.12
C GLU A 548 16.60 -24.60 -9.27
N THR A 549 17.02 -24.94 -8.06
CA THR A 549 16.19 -25.67 -7.08
C THR A 549 14.97 -24.83 -6.66
N PHE A 550 15.17 -23.56 -6.33
CA PHE A 550 14.07 -22.63 -6.02
C PHE A 550 13.07 -22.52 -7.17
N TRP A 551 13.60 -22.29 -8.38
CA TRP A 551 12.76 -22.10 -9.56
C TRP A 551 11.92 -23.32 -9.88
N GLN A 552 12.48 -24.54 -9.76
CA GLN A 552 11.76 -25.79 -9.94
C GLN A 552 10.75 -26.08 -8.83
N ARG A 553 11.12 -25.83 -7.57
CA ARG A 553 10.25 -26.02 -6.41
C ARG A 553 9.08 -25.05 -6.38
N GLY A 554 9.25 -23.84 -6.93
CA GLY A 554 8.25 -22.78 -7.00
C GLY A 554 8.25 -21.82 -5.80
N HIS A 555 8.88 -22.17 -4.69
CA HIS A 555 8.98 -21.29 -3.51
C HIS A 555 10.11 -21.68 -2.56
N VAL A 556 10.44 -20.71 -1.70
CA VAL A 556 11.21 -20.90 -0.45
C VAL A 556 10.35 -20.34 0.68
N ASP A 557 10.28 -21.07 1.80
CA ASP A 557 9.68 -20.60 3.04
C ASP A 557 10.74 -20.21 4.07
N LEU A 558 10.52 -19.08 4.71
CA LEU A 558 11.35 -18.57 5.78
C LEU A 558 10.80 -19.05 7.13
N PRO A 559 11.66 -19.40 8.10
CA PRO A 559 11.18 -19.85 9.40
C PRO A 559 10.41 -18.73 10.10
N ALA A 560 9.36 -19.11 10.84
CA ALA A 560 8.68 -18.22 11.76
C ALA A 560 9.38 -18.31 13.13
N PRO A 561 9.96 -17.20 13.66
CA PRO A 561 10.61 -17.20 14.98
C PRO A 561 9.63 -17.38 16.12
#